data_b86b8008c4742ceafd3a01d75d7f6c23
#
_entry.id   b86b8008c4742ceafd3a01d75d7f6c23
#
_cell.length_a   1.000
_cell.length_b   1.000
_cell.length_c   1.000
_cell.angle_alpha   90.00
_cell.angle_beta   90.00
_cell.angle_gamma   90.00
#
_symmetry.space_group_name_H-M   'P 1'
#
loop_
_entity.id
_entity.type
_entity.pdbx_description
1 polymer ?
#
loop_
_entity_poly.entity_id
_entity_poly.type
_entity_poly.pdbx_seq_one_letter_code
_entity_poly.pdbx_strand_id
1 'polypeptide(L)'
;MPVTRMTSSYANMKVGRWDISDLVKDPSSEEFSRFLRSIEEQLVQFEGSRQLLRPDISSEEFEGLIHMLESISEKVSITSGHAYLSYYADTSSNEASALVIKMEKLASEISNRMLFFDLWFKKQIDHENANRLINAIPKAYQEHLRHKRLVAKYSLSEPEEKIISTLEVTGIRALTKIYDKMTSGFEFTMKLRHGRKTIEKKFDNKEKLVSLVRSPDGNRREAAYKSLLQVYKRNSGVLGEIYQNIIMQWRDEAILMRGYRSPISVRNIANNLDDATVEALLAACRNNVSIFHDYFIEKSKMLGMKKLHRYHLYAPISNKASDSKKFTYGKAVETVLDSFGDFDPQFRGHAERVFAKHHIDSEIRKAKRGGAFCYSVTPKLTPYVLLNFDGISRDVSTLAHEFGHAIHSMLASDMPLMVFHAPLPLAETASVFAEMLLNEKMAEKMSKKERRILLAEQIDNLYATIIRQAYFTLFEINAHKAIGENNATIDAVSRIYMDNLKEQFGTSIIISPDFEWEWVYIPHFYHTPFYTYAYSFGNLLVLSLYKQYKLEGRSSFVPKYFKILSAGGSRKPEELLMEAGIDISRQEFWQQGFDYVQEMIQQLKALAP
;
A
#
# COMPACT_ATOMS: atom_id res chain seq x y z
N MET A 1 19.82 -23.54 10.19
CA MET A 1 19.43 -24.73 10.99
C MET A 1 18.29 -25.42 10.29
N PRO A 2 18.25 -26.74 10.14
CA PRO A 2 17.13 -27.43 9.51
C PRO A 2 15.86 -27.23 10.34
N VAL A 3 14.81 -26.70 9.70
CA VAL A 3 13.48 -26.55 10.30
C VAL A 3 12.93 -27.94 10.57
N THR A 4 12.85 -28.32 11.82
CA THR A 4 12.21 -29.58 12.25
C THR A 4 10.75 -29.52 11.78
N ARG A 5 10.36 -30.40 10.87
CA ARG A 5 8.96 -30.50 10.40
C ARG A 5 8.06 -30.67 11.62
N MET A 6 7.27 -29.66 11.94
CA MET A 6 6.14 -29.81 12.84
C MET A 6 5.09 -30.68 12.12
N THR A 7 5.05 -31.98 12.43
CA THR A 7 4.07 -32.93 11.89
C THR A 7 2.71 -32.85 12.60
N SER A 8 2.40 -31.78 13.34
CA SER A 8 1.08 -31.57 13.91
C SER A 8 0.18 -30.92 12.86
N SER A 9 -0.94 -31.57 12.57
CA SER A 9 -2.00 -31.03 11.70
C SER A 9 -2.43 -29.67 12.20
N TYR A 10 -2.27 -28.62 11.40
CA TYR A 10 -2.76 -27.26 11.68
C TYR A 10 -4.30 -27.19 11.78
N ALA A 11 -5.01 -28.25 11.37
CA ALA A 11 -6.48 -28.32 11.34
C ALA A 11 -7.15 -27.99 12.68
N ASN A 12 -6.49 -28.26 13.80
CA ASN A 12 -7.01 -28.00 15.15
C ASN A 12 -6.53 -26.66 15.75
N MET A 13 -5.77 -25.87 14.98
CA MET A 13 -5.27 -24.58 15.44
C MET A 13 -6.41 -23.61 15.74
N LYS A 14 -6.27 -22.88 16.84
CA LYS A 14 -7.23 -21.84 17.26
C LYS A 14 -6.64 -20.45 17.05
N VAL A 15 -7.51 -19.45 16.94
CA VAL A 15 -7.09 -18.05 17.00
C VAL A 15 -6.35 -17.80 18.30
N GLY A 16 -5.36 -16.90 18.27
CA GLY A 16 -4.50 -16.62 19.41
C GLY A 16 -4.00 -15.19 19.41
N ARG A 17 -3.14 -14.91 20.37
CA ARG A 17 -2.44 -13.64 20.53
C ARG A 17 -0.97 -13.84 20.27
N TRP A 18 -0.31 -12.81 19.78
CA TRP A 18 1.13 -12.85 19.58
C TRP A 18 1.93 -12.77 20.89
N ASP A 19 3.15 -13.30 20.82
CA ASP A 19 4.19 -13.07 21.81
C ASP A 19 5.20 -12.07 21.23
N ILE A 20 5.39 -10.93 21.89
CA ILE A 20 6.29 -9.85 21.49
C ILE A 20 7.52 -9.76 22.41
N SER A 21 7.77 -10.77 23.23
CA SER A 21 8.89 -10.82 24.17
C SER A 21 10.26 -10.89 23.49
N ASP A 22 10.31 -11.30 22.20
CA ASP A 22 11.50 -11.24 21.35
C ASP A 22 12.01 -9.80 21.15
N LEU A 23 11.13 -8.79 21.30
CA LEU A 23 11.46 -7.37 21.19
C LEU A 23 11.91 -6.80 22.54
N VAL A 24 11.02 -6.84 23.50
CA VAL A 24 11.26 -6.37 24.88
C VAL A 24 10.50 -7.29 25.82
N LYS A 25 11.19 -7.89 26.79
CA LYS A 25 10.56 -8.80 27.76
C LYS A 25 9.64 -8.04 28.72
N ASP A 26 10.17 -6.95 29.28
CA ASP A 26 9.44 -6.10 30.23
C ASP A 26 9.90 -4.63 30.07
N PRO A 27 9.01 -3.74 29.58
CA PRO A 27 9.35 -2.32 29.39
C PRO A 27 9.49 -1.54 30.72
N SER A 28 9.14 -2.13 31.87
CA SER A 28 9.36 -1.55 33.19
C SER A 28 10.69 -1.96 33.83
N SER A 29 11.41 -2.89 33.20
CA SER A 29 12.65 -3.46 33.74
C SER A 29 13.85 -2.52 33.69
N GLU A 30 14.81 -2.76 34.60
CA GLU A 30 16.11 -2.08 34.55
C GLU A 30 16.89 -2.48 33.26
N GLU A 31 16.65 -3.68 32.73
CA GLU A 31 17.24 -4.12 31.46
C GLU A 31 16.78 -3.22 30.31
N PHE A 32 15.50 -2.92 30.22
CA PHE A 32 14.96 -1.98 29.22
C PHE A 32 15.49 -0.56 29.43
N SER A 33 15.60 -0.10 30.66
CA SER A 33 16.18 1.21 30.98
C SER A 33 17.64 1.30 30.54
N ARG A 34 18.43 0.23 30.76
CA ARG A 34 19.82 0.15 30.25
C ARG A 34 19.88 0.11 28.72
N PHE A 35 18.94 -0.58 28.09
CA PHE A 35 18.85 -0.61 26.63
C PHE A 35 18.61 0.80 26.04
N LEU A 36 17.72 1.58 26.63
CA LEU A 36 17.48 2.97 26.22
C LEU A 36 18.72 3.86 26.46
N ARG A 37 19.42 3.70 27.58
CA ARG A 37 20.69 4.42 27.82
C ARG A 37 21.75 4.07 26.77
N SER A 38 21.83 2.82 26.35
CA SER A 38 22.78 2.41 25.29
C SER A 38 22.49 3.04 23.92
N ILE A 39 21.24 3.44 23.64
CA ILE A 39 20.90 4.23 22.44
C ILE A 39 21.48 5.63 22.58
N GLU A 40 21.29 6.27 23.74
CA GLU A 40 21.80 7.61 24.01
C GLU A 40 23.33 7.66 23.95
N GLU A 41 24.01 6.68 24.53
CA GLU A 41 25.48 6.58 24.49
C GLU A 41 26.01 6.48 23.05
N GLN A 42 25.37 5.65 22.21
CA GLN A 42 25.75 5.53 20.79
C GLN A 42 25.44 6.81 20.02
N LEU A 43 24.32 7.48 20.33
CA LEU A 43 23.95 8.74 19.69
C LEU A 43 24.94 9.84 20.01
N VAL A 44 25.38 9.97 21.26
CA VAL A 44 26.44 10.92 21.67
C VAL A 44 27.76 10.61 20.95
N GLN A 45 28.13 9.33 20.83
CA GLN A 45 29.30 8.92 20.06
C GLN A 45 29.17 9.31 18.57
N PHE A 46 27.97 9.09 17.99
CA PHE A 46 27.69 9.46 16.60
C PHE A 46 27.76 10.98 16.40
N GLU A 47 27.23 11.79 17.31
CA GLU A 47 27.32 13.24 17.25
C GLU A 47 28.79 13.71 17.34
N GLY A 48 29.61 13.06 18.14
CA GLY A 48 31.06 13.33 18.24
C GLY A 48 31.81 13.10 16.92
N SER A 49 31.25 12.29 16.00
CA SER A 49 31.85 12.05 14.69
C SER A 49 31.69 13.21 13.68
N ARG A 50 30.99 14.27 14.02
CA ARG A 50 30.81 15.45 13.12
C ARG A 50 32.15 16.01 12.60
N GLN A 51 33.19 15.96 13.40
CA GLN A 51 34.55 16.42 13.00
C GLN A 51 35.19 15.53 11.92
N LEU A 52 34.70 14.32 11.70
CA LEU A 52 35.14 13.40 10.63
C LEU A 52 34.48 13.71 9.28
N LEU A 53 33.40 14.52 9.27
CA LEU A 53 32.62 14.80 8.06
C LEU A 53 33.30 15.85 7.19
N ARG A 54 34.35 15.43 6.52
CA ARG A 54 35.12 16.19 5.55
C ARG A 54 35.12 15.46 4.19
N PRO A 55 35.39 16.16 3.07
CA PRO A 55 35.35 15.53 1.74
C PRO A 55 36.28 14.32 1.59
N ASP A 56 37.44 14.35 2.24
CA ASP A 56 38.51 13.36 2.17
C ASP A 56 38.38 12.25 3.23
N ILE A 57 37.24 12.14 3.96
CA ILE A 57 37.00 11.06 4.91
C ILE A 57 37.30 9.69 4.27
N SER A 58 37.96 8.78 5.01
CA SER A 58 38.27 7.44 4.52
C SER A 58 36.99 6.59 4.32
N SER A 59 37.07 5.58 3.48
CA SER A 59 35.95 4.67 3.24
C SER A 59 35.61 3.87 4.51
N GLU A 60 36.61 3.50 5.30
CA GLU A 60 36.46 2.77 6.56
C GLU A 60 35.74 3.63 7.62
N GLU A 61 36.13 4.90 7.76
CA GLU A 61 35.45 5.83 8.68
C GLU A 61 34.00 6.03 8.25
N PHE A 62 33.74 6.22 6.95
CA PHE A 62 32.40 6.40 6.42
C PHE A 62 31.53 5.14 6.63
N GLU A 63 32.05 3.94 6.34
CA GLU A 63 31.35 2.67 6.58
C GLU A 63 31.05 2.48 8.07
N GLY A 64 31.99 2.83 8.95
CA GLY A 64 31.79 2.84 10.40
C GLY A 64 30.62 3.73 10.84
N LEU A 65 30.47 4.92 10.22
CA LEU A 65 29.32 5.79 10.47
C LEU A 65 28.00 5.20 9.99
N ILE A 66 27.97 4.55 8.83
CA ILE A 66 26.78 3.85 8.33
C ILE A 66 26.37 2.74 9.29
N HIS A 67 27.32 1.91 9.77
CA HIS A 67 27.03 0.85 10.74
C HIS A 67 26.54 1.40 12.09
N MET A 68 27.06 2.54 12.53
CA MET A 68 26.59 3.17 13.76
C MET A 68 25.15 3.68 13.61
N LEU A 69 24.82 4.30 12.47
CA LEU A 69 23.45 4.70 12.12
C LEU A 69 22.50 3.52 12.12
N GLU A 70 22.91 2.40 11.53
CA GLU A 70 22.08 1.18 11.51
C GLU A 70 21.87 0.61 12.91
N SER A 71 22.92 0.56 13.73
CA SER A 71 22.81 0.06 15.10
C SER A 71 21.83 0.89 15.95
N ILE A 72 21.89 2.21 15.83
CA ILE A 72 20.94 3.12 16.49
C ILE A 72 19.54 2.88 15.96
N SER A 73 19.38 2.83 14.64
CA SER A 73 18.08 2.62 13.99
C SER A 73 17.47 1.26 14.35
N GLU A 74 18.26 0.20 14.45
CA GLU A 74 17.80 -1.15 14.85
C GLU A 74 17.23 -1.12 16.27
N LYS A 75 17.92 -0.49 17.22
CA LYS A 75 17.46 -0.37 18.60
C LYS A 75 16.17 0.46 18.71
N VAL A 76 16.08 1.56 17.95
CA VAL A 76 14.87 2.38 17.87
C VAL A 76 13.70 1.58 17.27
N SER A 77 13.96 0.81 16.23
CA SER A 77 12.94 -0.05 15.59
C SER A 77 12.42 -1.11 16.55
N ILE A 78 13.28 -1.76 17.34
CA ILE A 78 12.90 -2.76 18.35
C ILE A 78 11.99 -2.13 19.42
N THR A 79 12.39 -0.99 19.99
CA THR A 79 11.63 -0.32 21.05
C THR A 79 10.30 0.23 20.56
N SER A 80 10.30 0.87 19.39
CA SER A 80 9.08 1.37 18.75
C SER A 80 8.15 0.22 18.33
N GLY A 81 8.71 -0.86 17.77
CA GLY A 81 7.97 -2.05 17.39
C GLY A 81 7.23 -2.66 18.59
N HIS A 82 7.92 -2.83 19.72
CA HIS A 82 7.28 -3.31 20.94
C HIS A 82 6.13 -2.38 21.40
N ALA A 83 6.35 -1.07 21.41
CA ALA A 83 5.34 -0.10 21.82
C ALA A 83 4.10 -0.16 20.92
N TYR A 84 4.28 -0.12 19.60
CA TYR A 84 3.16 -0.17 18.65
C TYR A 84 2.42 -1.51 18.68
N LEU A 85 3.11 -2.65 18.73
CA LEU A 85 2.45 -3.96 18.77
C LEU A 85 1.67 -4.15 20.08
N SER A 86 2.20 -3.68 21.21
CA SER A 86 1.45 -3.65 22.49
C SER A 86 0.19 -2.81 22.37
N TYR A 87 0.29 -1.60 21.83
CA TYR A 87 -0.85 -0.70 21.63
C TYR A 87 -1.88 -1.24 20.64
N TYR A 88 -1.46 -1.85 19.53
CA TYR A 88 -2.38 -2.44 18.56
C TYR A 88 -3.10 -3.68 19.08
N ALA A 89 -2.48 -4.40 20.02
CA ALA A 89 -3.12 -5.49 20.71
C ALA A 89 -4.22 -5.02 21.68
N ASP A 90 -4.06 -3.85 22.30
CA ASP A 90 -5.04 -3.21 23.17
C ASP A 90 -4.92 -1.69 23.15
N THR A 91 -5.74 -1.04 22.32
CA THR A 91 -5.77 0.43 22.16
C THR A 91 -6.38 1.15 23.38
N SER A 92 -6.95 0.44 24.35
CA SER A 92 -7.47 1.01 25.60
C SER A 92 -6.45 1.01 26.75
N SER A 93 -5.28 0.37 26.55
CA SER A 93 -4.20 0.39 27.54
C SER A 93 -3.52 1.76 27.60
N ASN A 94 -3.61 2.39 28.78
CA ASN A 94 -2.94 3.66 29.04
C ASN A 94 -1.42 3.50 29.05
N GLU A 95 -0.91 2.37 29.55
CA GLU A 95 0.51 2.05 29.59
C GLU A 95 1.10 1.91 28.17
N ALA A 96 0.41 1.16 27.30
CA ALA A 96 0.81 0.99 25.91
C ALA A 96 0.77 2.32 25.15
N SER A 97 -0.28 3.13 25.35
CA SER A 97 -0.40 4.45 24.74
C SER A 97 0.72 5.40 25.20
N ALA A 98 1.03 5.42 26.50
CA ALA A 98 2.12 6.23 27.05
C ALA A 98 3.48 5.78 26.51
N LEU A 99 3.69 4.46 26.34
CA LEU A 99 4.91 3.92 25.76
C LEU A 99 5.06 4.33 24.29
N VAL A 100 4.00 4.30 23.49
CA VAL A 100 4.03 4.79 22.09
C VAL A 100 4.47 6.25 22.06
N ILE A 101 3.84 7.14 22.83
CA ILE A 101 4.18 8.56 22.89
C ILE A 101 5.66 8.76 23.27
N LYS A 102 6.13 7.99 24.27
CA LYS A 102 7.54 8.04 24.69
C LYS A 102 8.49 7.63 23.59
N MET A 103 8.19 6.55 22.86
CA MET A 103 9.05 6.06 21.77
C MET A 103 9.01 6.96 20.54
N GLU A 104 7.85 7.53 20.20
CA GLU A 104 7.74 8.54 19.12
C GLU A 104 8.58 9.76 19.39
N LYS A 105 8.51 10.28 20.63
CA LYS A 105 9.35 11.42 21.05
C LYS A 105 10.84 11.07 20.96
N LEU A 106 11.26 9.91 21.46
CA LEU A 106 12.63 9.44 21.39
C LEU A 106 13.10 9.29 19.94
N ALA A 107 12.31 8.65 19.08
CA ALA A 107 12.65 8.47 17.66
C ALA A 107 12.78 9.80 16.93
N SER A 108 11.89 10.77 17.20
CA SER A 108 11.96 12.12 16.64
C SER A 108 13.21 12.87 17.10
N GLU A 109 13.55 12.79 18.37
CA GLU A 109 14.76 13.41 18.93
C GLU A 109 16.02 12.82 18.30
N ILE A 110 16.12 11.49 18.22
CA ILE A 110 17.25 10.79 17.60
C ILE A 110 17.38 11.18 16.13
N SER A 111 16.28 11.17 15.38
CA SER A 111 16.27 11.57 13.96
C SER A 111 16.81 13.00 13.77
N ASN A 112 16.37 13.94 14.59
CA ASN A 112 16.82 15.33 14.54
C ASN A 112 18.34 15.46 14.85
N ARG A 113 18.82 14.70 15.82
CA ARG A 113 20.23 14.72 16.22
C ARG A 113 21.14 14.06 15.18
N MET A 114 20.64 13.08 14.42
CA MET A 114 21.36 12.43 13.31
C MET A 114 21.28 13.18 11.98
N LEU A 115 20.41 14.18 11.85
CA LEU A 115 20.14 14.90 10.60
C LEU A 115 21.39 15.52 9.96
N PHE A 116 22.37 15.94 10.76
CA PHE A 116 23.61 16.55 10.27
C PHE A 116 24.36 15.68 9.28
N PHE A 117 24.37 14.34 9.49
CA PHE A 117 25.02 13.39 8.60
C PHE A 117 24.29 13.32 7.25
N ASP A 118 22.96 13.24 7.28
CA ASP A 118 22.14 13.21 6.07
C ASP A 118 22.33 14.49 5.22
N LEU A 119 22.33 15.66 5.88
CA LEU A 119 22.57 16.95 5.22
C LEU A 119 24.00 17.06 4.65
N TRP A 120 25.00 16.60 5.40
CA TRP A 120 26.37 16.57 4.91
C TRP A 120 26.49 15.69 3.66
N PHE A 121 25.99 14.45 3.71
CA PHE A 121 26.08 13.52 2.60
C PHE A 121 25.29 14.00 1.38
N LYS A 122 24.13 14.60 1.59
CA LYS A 122 23.30 15.13 0.50
C LYS A 122 23.90 16.34 -0.19
N LYS A 123 24.45 17.31 0.58
CA LYS A 123 24.73 18.65 0.07
C LYS A 123 26.15 19.16 0.25
N GLN A 124 26.85 18.78 1.30
CA GLN A 124 28.12 19.39 1.64
C GLN A 124 29.32 18.67 1.00
N ILE A 125 29.26 17.34 0.86
CA ILE A 125 30.27 16.59 0.15
C ILE A 125 30.09 16.76 -1.37
N ASP A 126 31.18 17.00 -2.09
CA ASP A 126 31.17 17.09 -3.55
C ASP A 126 30.81 15.75 -4.23
N HIS A 127 30.54 15.82 -5.53
CA HIS A 127 30.06 14.65 -6.29
C HIS A 127 31.13 13.56 -6.44
N GLU A 128 32.39 13.94 -6.62
CA GLU A 128 33.50 13.00 -6.81
C GLU A 128 33.75 12.18 -5.54
N ASN A 129 33.88 12.87 -4.40
CA ASN A 129 34.07 12.21 -3.10
C ASN A 129 32.83 11.38 -2.67
N ALA A 130 31.62 11.86 -2.91
CA ALA A 130 30.40 11.07 -2.66
C ALA A 130 30.39 9.77 -3.46
N ASN A 131 30.73 9.82 -4.77
CA ASN A 131 30.82 8.62 -5.60
C ASN A 131 31.94 7.67 -5.15
N ARG A 132 33.09 8.21 -4.73
CA ARG A 132 34.19 7.43 -4.14
C ARG A 132 33.72 6.63 -2.93
N LEU A 133 33.01 7.27 -2.00
CA LEU A 133 32.46 6.63 -0.81
C LEU A 133 31.40 5.58 -1.17
N ILE A 134 30.44 5.92 -2.04
CA ILE A 134 29.38 4.99 -2.46
C ILE A 134 29.97 3.73 -3.09
N ASN A 135 31.00 3.87 -3.94
CA ASN A 135 31.58 2.71 -4.62
C ASN A 135 32.45 1.83 -3.70
N ALA A 136 32.92 2.38 -2.59
CA ALA A 136 33.79 1.67 -1.62
C ALA A 136 33.01 0.84 -0.59
N ILE A 137 31.76 1.18 -0.30
CA ILE A 137 30.94 0.45 0.68
C ILE A 137 30.23 -0.76 0.07
N PRO A 138 29.71 -1.68 0.92
CA PRO A 138 28.97 -2.85 0.43
C PRO A 138 27.84 -2.50 -0.53
N LYS A 139 27.66 -3.32 -1.58
CA LYS A 139 26.70 -3.08 -2.67
C LYS A 139 25.26 -2.84 -2.19
N ALA A 140 24.87 -3.46 -1.08
CA ALA A 140 23.52 -3.31 -0.53
C ALA A 140 23.16 -1.85 -0.23
N TYR A 141 24.11 -1.02 0.23
CA TYR A 141 23.87 0.39 0.56
C TYR A 141 23.96 1.35 -0.63
N GLN A 142 24.63 0.94 -1.71
CA GLN A 142 25.03 1.86 -2.78
C GLN A 142 23.83 2.55 -3.42
N GLU A 143 22.77 1.80 -3.77
CA GLU A 143 21.58 2.39 -4.39
C GLU A 143 20.85 3.36 -3.44
N HIS A 144 20.70 3.01 -2.18
CA HIS A 144 20.12 3.91 -1.18
C HIS A 144 20.84 5.26 -1.12
N LEU A 145 22.18 5.23 -1.13
CA LEU A 145 22.99 6.46 -1.10
C LEU A 145 22.94 7.22 -2.43
N ARG A 146 22.93 6.53 -3.59
CA ARG A 146 22.72 7.17 -4.90
C ARG A 146 21.37 7.86 -4.96
N HIS A 147 20.31 7.20 -4.49
CA HIS A 147 18.97 7.77 -4.44
C HIS A 147 18.93 9.01 -3.50
N LYS A 148 19.57 8.97 -2.33
CA LYS A 148 19.72 10.15 -1.47
C LYS A 148 20.38 11.32 -2.21
N ARG A 149 21.43 11.07 -2.99
CA ARG A 149 22.10 12.11 -3.82
C ARG A 149 21.23 12.59 -4.96
N LEU A 150 20.42 11.72 -5.57
CA LEU A 150 19.45 12.10 -6.59
C LEU A 150 18.41 13.08 -6.02
N VAL A 151 17.81 12.74 -4.89
CA VAL A 151 16.80 13.58 -4.21
C VAL A 151 17.40 14.90 -3.74
N ALA A 152 18.68 14.94 -3.39
CA ALA A 152 19.38 16.14 -2.97
C ALA A 152 19.37 17.27 -4.01
N LYS A 153 19.25 16.95 -5.32
CA LYS A 153 19.12 17.94 -6.40
C LYS A 153 17.88 18.83 -6.24
N TYR A 154 16.84 18.29 -5.61
CA TYR A 154 15.55 18.94 -5.40
C TYR A 154 15.39 19.52 -3.99
N SER A 155 16.44 19.43 -3.16
CA SER A 155 16.45 20.03 -1.84
C SER A 155 16.91 21.49 -1.94
N LEU A 156 16.31 22.37 -1.18
CA LEU A 156 16.68 23.77 -1.07
C LEU A 156 17.80 23.96 -0.02
N SER A 157 18.24 25.19 0.21
CA SER A 157 19.18 25.48 1.29
C SER A 157 18.56 25.21 2.67
N GLU A 158 19.37 24.99 3.70
CA GLU A 158 18.87 24.70 5.05
C GLU A 158 17.92 25.78 5.60
N PRO A 159 18.21 27.10 5.44
CA PRO A 159 17.27 28.16 5.85
C PRO A 159 15.93 28.08 5.11
N GLU A 160 15.95 27.80 3.79
CA GLU A 160 14.74 27.69 2.97
C GLU A 160 13.91 26.48 3.37
N GLU A 161 14.55 25.31 3.58
CA GLU A 161 13.85 24.10 4.05
C GLU A 161 13.19 24.32 5.43
N LYS A 162 13.86 25.03 6.33
CA LYS A 162 13.30 25.39 7.64
C LYS A 162 12.08 26.30 7.53
N ILE A 163 12.13 27.30 6.64
CA ILE A 163 11.01 28.20 6.38
C ILE A 163 9.82 27.40 5.83
N ILE A 164 10.04 26.60 4.79
CA ILE A 164 8.99 25.78 4.16
C ILE A 164 8.38 24.82 5.20
N SER A 165 9.21 24.05 5.90
CA SER A 165 8.74 23.10 6.93
C SER A 165 7.91 23.77 8.04
N THR A 166 8.28 25.00 8.43
CA THR A 166 7.54 25.77 9.44
C THR A 166 6.19 26.23 8.88
N LEU A 167 6.16 26.75 7.65
CA LEU A 167 4.96 27.25 7.01
C LEU A 167 3.99 26.13 6.61
N GLU A 168 4.48 24.94 6.25
CA GLU A 168 3.65 23.77 5.95
C GLU A 168 2.71 23.40 7.11
N VAL A 169 3.14 23.58 8.36
CA VAL A 169 2.32 23.22 9.55
C VAL A 169 1.01 23.98 9.58
N THR A 170 1.07 25.29 9.27
CA THR A 170 -0.11 26.18 9.25
C THR A 170 -0.67 26.37 7.84
N GLY A 171 0.03 25.92 6.81
CA GLY A 171 -0.36 25.92 5.40
C GLY A 171 -1.01 24.61 4.98
N ILE A 172 -0.29 23.83 4.17
CA ILE A 172 -0.84 22.63 3.49
C ILE A 172 -1.33 21.57 4.47
N ARG A 173 -0.60 21.33 5.57
CA ARG A 173 -1.03 20.35 6.60
C ARG A 173 -2.29 20.81 7.33
N ALA A 174 -2.46 22.12 7.53
CA ALA A 174 -3.68 22.66 8.11
C ALA A 174 -4.87 22.51 7.16
N LEU A 175 -4.68 22.74 5.85
CA LEU A 175 -5.71 22.54 4.83
C LEU A 175 -6.17 21.07 4.78
N THR A 176 -5.25 20.12 4.79
CA THR A 176 -5.57 18.69 4.85
C THR A 176 -6.34 18.34 6.13
N LYS A 177 -5.91 18.89 7.28
CA LYS A 177 -6.62 18.70 8.54
C LYS A 177 -8.03 19.32 8.54
N ILE A 178 -8.23 20.45 7.86
CA ILE A 178 -9.55 21.06 7.69
C ILE A 178 -10.43 20.15 6.83
N TYR A 179 -9.90 19.60 5.72
CA TYR A 179 -10.59 18.60 4.91
C TYR A 179 -11.06 17.41 5.75
N ASP A 180 -10.18 16.83 6.55
CA ASP A 180 -10.51 15.70 7.43
C ASP A 180 -11.59 16.07 8.45
N LYS A 181 -11.43 17.21 9.12
CA LYS A 181 -12.38 17.66 10.13
C LYS A 181 -13.77 17.94 9.55
N MET A 182 -13.83 18.55 8.36
CA MET A 182 -15.11 18.79 7.67
C MET A 182 -15.76 17.47 7.24
N THR A 183 -15.02 16.61 6.55
CA THR A 183 -15.57 15.38 5.96
C THR A 183 -15.92 14.32 7.02
N SER A 184 -15.20 14.26 8.14
CA SER A 184 -15.54 13.38 9.27
C SER A 184 -16.80 13.84 10.02
N GLY A 185 -17.14 15.13 9.95
CA GLY A 185 -18.34 15.69 10.55
C GLY A 185 -19.60 15.66 9.67
N PHE A 186 -19.52 15.10 8.44
CA PHE A 186 -20.66 15.07 7.55
C PHE A 186 -21.74 14.09 8.00
N GLU A 187 -22.98 14.58 7.97
CA GLU A 187 -24.17 13.76 8.13
C GLU A 187 -24.81 13.48 6.76
N PHE A 188 -25.28 12.26 6.58
CA PHE A 188 -25.85 11.80 5.33
C PHE A 188 -27.31 11.38 5.54
N THR A 189 -28.21 11.83 4.67
CA THR A 189 -29.62 11.43 4.68
C THR A 189 -29.91 10.60 3.43
N MET A 190 -30.05 9.30 3.60
CA MET A 190 -30.38 8.37 2.52
C MET A 190 -31.89 8.25 2.39
N LYS A 191 -32.42 8.49 1.18
CA LYS A 191 -33.86 8.38 0.86
C LYS A 191 -34.13 7.08 0.10
N LEU A 192 -34.86 6.18 0.73
CA LEU A 192 -35.27 4.90 0.13
C LEU A 192 -36.74 4.96 -0.29
N ARG A 193 -37.02 4.64 -1.55
CA ARG A 193 -38.40 4.46 -2.05
C ARG A 193 -38.88 3.04 -1.75
N HIS A 194 -39.97 2.93 -1.01
CA HIS A 194 -40.64 1.66 -0.76
C HIS A 194 -42.12 1.79 -1.24
N GLY A 195 -42.35 1.40 -2.49
CA GLY A 195 -43.62 1.68 -3.17
C GLY A 195 -43.90 3.20 -3.30
N ARG A 196 -45.00 3.68 -2.73
CA ARG A 196 -45.35 5.12 -2.72
C ARG A 196 -44.75 5.90 -1.54
N LYS A 197 -44.13 5.21 -0.56
CA LYS A 197 -43.54 5.85 0.63
C LYS A 197 -42.05 6.07 0.43
N THR A 198 -41.54 7.20 0.91
CA THR A 198 -40.11 7.48 1.03
C THR A 198 -39.70 7.34 2.50
N ILE A 199 -38.75 6.47 2.77
CA ILE A 199 -38.16 6.26 4.10
C ILE A 199 -36.83 7.01 4.11
N GLU A 200 -36.63 7.89 5.07
CA GLU A 200 -35.35 8.58 5.30
C GLU A 200 -34.57 7.87 6.38
N LYS A 201 -33.27 7.61 6.11
CA LYS A 201 -32.34 7.05 7.09
C LYS A 201 -31.12 7.96 7.20
N LYS A 202 -30.82 8.42 8.39
CA LYS A 202 -29.65 9.24 8.69
C LYS A 202 -28.44 8.39 9.02
N PHE A 203 -27.28 8.84 8.58
CA PHE A 203 -25.96 8.25 8.86
C PHE A 203 -25.04 9.38 9.32
N ASP A 204 -24.40 9.15 10.44
CA ASP A 204 -23.41 10.02 11.08
C ASP A 204 -21.96 9.71 10.66
N ASN A 205 -21.81 8.76 9.73
CA ASN A 205 -20.50 8.24 9.35
C ASN A 205 -20.53 7.78 7.88
N LYS A 206 -19.54 8.21 7.12
CA LYS A 206 -19.37 7.90 5.69
C LYS A 206 -19.23 6.39 5.47
N GLU A 207 -18.47 5.69 6.32
CA GLU A 207 -18.16 4.27 6.16
C GLU A 207 -19.42 3.41 6.25
N LYS A 208 -20.34 3.72 7.17
CA LYS A 208 -21.65 3.06 7.27
C LYS A 208 -22.47 3.22 5.97
N LEU A 209 -22.40 4.39 5.34
CA LEU A 209 -23.08 4.64 4.07
C LEU A 209 -22.39 3.93 2.90
N VAL A 210 -21.06 4.01 2.83
CA VAL A 210 -20.25 3.37 1.78
C VAL A 210 -20.36 1.84 1.84
N SER A 211 -20.54 1.24 3.01
CA SER A 211 -20.78 -0.22 3.11
C SER A 211 -22.01 -0.66 2.31
N LEU A 212 -23.01 0.22 2.13
CA LEU A 212 -24.23 -0.05 1.38
C LEU A 212 -24.02 -0.09 -0.15
N VAL A 213 -22.90 0.42 -0.68
CA VAL A 213 -22.61 0.33 -2.12
C VAL A 213 -22.38 -1.12 -2.59
N ARG A 214 -22.12 -2.02 -1.65
CA ARG A 214 -22.04 -3.48 -1.87
C ARG A 214 -23.32 -4.22 -1.45
N SER A 215 -24.40 -3.52 -1.13
CA SER A 215 -25.70 -4.15 -0.79
C SER A 215 -26.22 -4.99 -1.97
N PRO A 216 -26.85 -6.16 -1.75
CA PRO A 216 -27.57 -6.89 -2.79
C PRO A 216 -28.72 -6.08 -3.39
N ASP A 217 -29.34 -5.17 -2.63
CA ASP A 217 -30.44 -4.32 -3.05
C ASP A 217 -29.96 -3.12 -3.88
N GLY A 218 -30.34 -3.07 -5.17
CA GLY A 218 -29.97 -2.01 -6.11
C GLY A 218 -30.46 -0.63 -5.70
N ASN A 219 -31.65 -0.54 -5.11
CA ASN A 219 -32.20 0.75 -4.65
C ASN A 219 -31.40 1.32 -3.50
N ARG A 220 -30.90 0.44 -2.60
CA ARG A 220 -30.02 0.86 -1.49
C ARG A 220 -28.67 1.37 -2.00
N ARG A 221 -28.07 0.70 -3.00
CA ARG A 221 -26.81 1.14 -3.61
C ARG A 221 -26.96 2.52 -4.25
N GLU A 222 -28.00 2.71 -5.07
CA GLU A 222 -28.29 4.00 -5.71
C GLU A 222 -28.51 5.11 -4.68
N ALA A 223 -29.38 4.87 -3.69
CA ALA A 223 -29.69 5.83 -2.64
C ALA A 223 -28.46 6.20 -1.80
N ALA A 224 -27.59 5.23 -1.51
CA ALA A 224 -26.34 5.48 -0.80
C ALA A 224 -25.40 6.39 -1.58
N TYR A 225 -25.14 6.10 -2.87
CA TYR A 225 -24.31 6.96 -3.71
C TYR A 225 -24.92 8.37 -3.89
N LYS A 226 -26.21 8.48 -4.14
CA LYS A 226 -26.87 9.79 -4.26
C LYS A 226 -26.72 10.60 -2.97
N SER A 227 -26.92 9.97 -1.81
CA SER A 227 -26.73 10.65 -0.52
C SER A 227 -25.28 11.10 -0.32
N LEU A 228 -24.31 10.22 -0.63
CA LEU A 228 -22.89 10.53 -0.55
C LEU A 228 -22.54 11.74 -1.45
N LEU A 229 -22.78 11.61 -2.75
CA LEU A 229 -22.39 12.60 -3.74
C LEU A 229 -23.11 13.95 -3.52
N GLN A 230 -24.36 13.94 -3.08
CA GLN A 230 -25.11 15.17 -2.78
C GLN A 230 -24.47 15.97 -1.64
N VAL A 231 -23.99 15.31 -0.57
CA VAL A 231 -23.34 16.00 0.54
C VAL A 231 -22.00 16.60 0.08
N TYR A 232 -21.18 15.84 -0.65
CA TYR A 232 -19.92 16.34 -1.17
C TYR A 232 -20.11 17.45 -2.22
N LYS A 233 -21.08 17.34 -3.12
CA LYS A 233 -21.45 18.40 -4.06
C LYS A 233 -21.82 19.70 -3.33
N ARG A 234 -22.64 19.63 -2.28
CA ARG A 234 -23.04 20.81 -1.50
C ARG A 234 -21.84 21.53 -0.86
N ASN A 235 -20.81 20.78 -0.50
CA ASN A 235 -19.60 21.30 0.13
C ASN A 235 -18.43 21.48 -0.87
N SER A 236 -18.67 21.25 -2.16
CA SER A 236 -17.62 21.26 -3.18
C SER A 236 -16.91 22.60 -3.32
N GLY A 237 -17.58 23.72 -3.01
CA GLY A 237 -16.95 25.04 -3.05
C GLY A 237 -15.75 25.12 -2.09
N VAL A 238 -15.94 24.73 -0.83
CA VAL A 238 -14.86 24.77 0.17
C VAL A 238 -13.84 23.64 -0.06
N LEU A 239 -14.30 22.41 -0.28
CA LEU A 239 -13.40 21.28 -0.50
C LEU A 239 -12.62 21.44 -1.80
N GLY A 240 -13.24 21.97 -2.86
CA GLY A 240 -12.55 22.28 -4.11
C GLY A 240 -11.49 23.36 -3.95
N GLU A 241 -11.78 24.41 -3.18
CA GLU A 241 -10.80 25.45 -2.85
C GLU A 241 -9.60 24.90 -2.10
N ILE A 242 -9.83 24.00 -1.14
CA ILE A 242 -8.73 23.28 -0.46
C ILE A 242 -7.88 22.52 -1.48
N TYR A 243 -8.50 21.78 -2.40
CA TYR A 243 -7.79 21.03 -3.42
C TYR A 243 -6.98 21.91 -4.37
N GLN A 244 -7.57 23.04 -4.83
CA GLN A 244 -6.86 24.01 -5.66
C GLN A 244 -5.62 24.57 -4.96
N ASN A 245 -5.74 24.91 -3.67
CA ASN A 245 -4.59 25.40 -2.89
C ASN A 245 -3.51 24.34 -2.69
N ILE A 246 -3.88 23.05 -2.52
CA ILE A 246 -2.94 21.94 -2.49
C ILE A 246 -2.16 21.86 -3.80
N ILE A 247 -2.85 21.93 -4.95
CA ILE A 247 -2.21 21.89 -6.28
C ILE A 247 -1.31 23.10 -6.52
N MET A 248 -1.77 24.29 -6.12
CA MET A 248 -0.97 25.52 -6.28
C MET A 248 0.31 25.46 -5.45
N GLN A 249 0.22 25.04 -4.19
CA GLN A 249 1.39 24.84 -3.33
C GLN A 249 2.33 23.75 -3.92
N TRP A 250 1.78 22.65 -4.41
CA TRP A 250 2.58 21.59 -5.05
C TRP A 250 3.35 22.11 -6.28
N ARG A 251 2.70 22.95 -7.12
CA ARG A 251 3.35 23.62 -8.24
C ARG A 251 4.46 24.56 -7.75
N ASP A 252 4.11 25.46 -6.84
CA ASP A 252 5.02 26.52 -6.41
C ASP A 252 6.25 25.94 -5.73
N GLU A 253 6.07 24.97 -4.83
CA GLU A 253 7.17 24.35 -4.14
C GLU A 253 7.94 23.38 -5.03
N ALA A 254 7.27 22.36 -5.59
CA ALA A 254 7.97 21.29 -6.28
C ALA A 254 8.51 21.72 -7.65
N ILE A 255 7.72 22.47 -8.44
CA ILE A 255 8.12 22.83 -9.80
C ILE A 255 8.95 24.11 -9.80
N LEU A 256 8.44 25.20 -9.20
CA LEU A 256 9.09 26.52 -9.31
C LEU A 256 10.28 26.66 -8.38
N MET A 257 10.21 26.17 -7.14
CA MET A 257 11.31 26.30 -6.19
C MET A 257 12.32 25.15 -6.28
N ARG A 258 11.86 23.90 -6.34
CA ARG A 258 12.72 22.70 -6.30
C ARG A 258 13.15 22.21 -7.68
N GLY A 259 12.49 22.62 -8.76
CA GLY A 259 12.87 22.30 -10.14
C GLY A 259 12.54 20.87 -10.59
N TYR A 260 11.53 20.24 -10.03
CA TYR A 260 11.03 18.97 -10.58
C TYR A 260 10.46 19.18 -11.99
N ARG A 261 10.62 18.17 -12.85
CA ARG A 261 10.19 18.22 -14.26
C ARG A 261 8.68 18.35 -14.43
N SER A 262 7.91 17.67 -13.58
CA SER A 262 6.44 17.66 -13.61
C SER A 262 5.88 17.34 -12.22
N PRO A 263 4.60 17.64 -11.96
CA PRO A 263 3.99 17.33 -10.67
C PRO A 263 4.07 15.85 -10.26
N ILE A 264 3.92 14.92 -11.20
CA ILE A 264 4.03 13.47 -10.94
C ILE A 264 5.47 13.00 -10.73
N SER A 265 6.47 13.69 -11.33
CA SER A 265 7.89 13.33 -11.18
C SER A 265 8.35 13.40 -9.72
N VAL A 266 7.72 14.23 -8.89
CA VAL A 266 7.96 14.27 -7.43
C VAL A 266 7.73 12.89 -6.80
N ARG A 267 6.60 12.28 -7.14
CA ARG A 267 6.23 10.95 -6.64
C ARG A 267 7.09 9.85 -7.25
N ASN A 268 7.38 9.94 -8.56
CA ASN A 268 8.19 8.95 -9.25
C ASN A 268 9.60 8.88 -8.66
N ILE A 269 10.24 10.04 -8.46
CA ILE A 269 11.56 10.12 -7.83
C ILE A 269 11.51 9.61 -6.39
N ALA A 270 10.48 9.96 -5.60
CA ALA A 270 10.32 9.46 -4.24
C ALA A 270 10.17 7.92 -4.19
N ASN A 271 9.55 7.33 -5.20
CA ASN A 271 9.40 5.87 -5.35
C ASN A 271 10.62 5.20 -6.02
N ASN A 272 11.65 5.96 -6.34
CA ASN A 272 12.83 5.51 -7.09
C ASN A 272 12.48 4.87 -8.45
N LEU A 273 11.55 5.51 -9.18
CA LEU A 273 11.09 5.12 -10.52
C LEU A 273 11.38 6.20 -11.55
N ASP A 274 11.65 5.79 -12.78
CA ASP A 274 11.73 6.70 -13.90
C ASP A 274 10.33 7.13 -14.39
N ASP A 275 10.20 8.37 -14.86
CA ASP A 275 8.95 8.89 -15.43
C ASP A 275 8.45 7.99 -16.58
N ALA A 276 9.35 7.50 -17.45
CA ALA A 276 9.01 6.63 -18.55
C ALA A 276 8.34 5.30 -18.13
N THR A 277 8.76 4.73 -17.01
CA THR A 277 8.16 3.51 -16.44
C THR A 277 6.71 3.75 -16.03
N VAL A 278 6.45 4.87 -15.37
CA VAL A 278 5.08 5.24 -14.94
C VAL A 278 4.21 5.62 -16.14
N GLU A 279 4.77 6.30 -17.14
CA GLU A 279 4.09 6.61 -18.40
C GLU A 279 3.69 5.32 -19.15
N ALA A 280 4.59 4.32 -19.23
CA ALA A 280 4.30 3.02 -19.85
C ALA A 280 3.17 2.27 -19.13
N LEU A 281 3.18 2.27 -17.78
CA LEU A 281 2.11 1.70 -16.97
C LEU A 281 0.75 2.36 -17.25
N LEU A 282 0.69 3.71 -17.18
CA LEU A 282 -0.55 4.44 -17.39
C LEU A 282 -1.06 4.28 -18.82
N ALA A 283 -0.18 4.26 -19.82
CA ALA A 283 -0.54 3.98 -21.20
C ALA A 283 -1.12 2.57 -21.37
N ALA A 284 -0.50 1.55 -20.74
CA ALA A 284 -1.03 0.19 -20.76
C ALA A 284 -2.44 0.13 -20.12
N CYS A 285 -2.67 0.84 -19.01
CA CYS A 285 -4.00 0.91 -18.38
C CYS A 285 -5.04 1.54 -19.32
N ARG A 286 -4.71 2.64 -20.01
CA ARG A 286 -5.61 3.29 -20.97
C ARG A 286 -5.92 2.40 -22.17
N ASN A 287 -4.90 1.75 -22.74
CA ASN A 287 -5.05 0.89 -23.92
C ASN A 287 -5.89 -0.36 -23.64
N ASN A 288 -5.95 -0.82 -22.38
CA ASN A 288 -6.61 -2.06 -21.99
C ASN A 288 -7.92 -1.85 -21.20
N VAL A 289 -8.41 -0.62 -21.08
CA VAL A 289 -9.65 -0.35 -20.33
C VAL A 289 -10.87 -1.10 -20.91
N SER A 290 -10.88 -1.37 -22.21
CA SER A 290 -11.96 -2.10 -22.91
C SER A 290 -12.15 -3.53 -22.41
N ILE A 291 -11.13 -4.18 -21.85
CA ILE A 291 -11.23 -5.50 -21.22
C ILE A 291 -12.27 -5.45 -20.08
N PHE A 292 -12.26 -4.39 -19.30
CA PHE A 292 -13.25 -4.19 -18.23
C PHE A 292 -14.62 -3.78 -18.74
N HIS A 293 -14.72 -3.12 -19.92
CA HIS A 293 -16.02 -2.89 -20.56
C HIS A 293 -16.74 -4.22 -20.85
N ASP A 294 -16.01 -5.21 -21.38
CA ASP A 294 -16.51 -6.56 -21.63
C ASP A 294 -16.99 -7.25 -20.34
N TYR A 295 -16.23 -7.07 -19.27
CA TYR A 295 -16.62 -7.57 -17.95
C TYR A 295 -17.91 -6.91 -17.44
N PHE A 296 -18.05 -5.59 -17.55
CA PHE A 296 -19.24 -4.90 -17.08
C PHE A 296 -20.49 -5.28 -17.87
N ILE A 297 -20.36 -5.54 -19.17
CA ILE A 297 -21.44 -6.07 -19.98
C ILE A 297 -21.84 -7.46 -19.48
N GLU A 298 -20.88 -8.34 -19.19
CA GLU A 298 -21.18 -9.67 -18.64
C GLU A 298 -21.79 -9.57 -17.23
N LYS A 299 -21.24 -8.72 -16.38
CA LYS A 299 -21.79 -8.48 -15.04
C LYS A 299 -23.22 -7.96 -15.09
N SER A 300 -23.58 -7.10 -16.08
CA SER A 300 -24.96 -6.64 -16.24
C SER A 300 -25.92 -7.79 -16.49
N LYS A 301 -25.53 -8.76 -17.35
CA LYS A 301 -26.32 -9.98 -17.60
C LYS A 301 -26.48 -10.83 -16.33
N MET A 302 -25.39 -11.02 -15.58
CA MET A 302 -25.40 -11.79 -14.31
C MET A 302 -26.35 -11.19 -13.28
N LEU A 303 -26.52 -9.86 -13.28
CA LEU A 303 -27.42 -9.13 -12.39
C LEU A 303 -28.85 -8.96 -12.97
N GLY A 304 -29.12 -9.53 -14.16
CA GLY A 304 -30.43 -9.39 -14.84
C GLY A 304 -30.72 -7.96 -15.27
N MET A 305 -29.70 -7.15 -15.54
CA MET A 305 -29.83 -5.74 -15.93
C MET A 305 -29.54 -5.59 -17.42
N LYS A 306 -30.29 -4.71 -18.11
CA LYS A 306 -30.02 -4.37 -19.51
C LYS A 306 -28.65 -3.67 -19.64
N LYS A 307 -28.31 -2.82 -18.68
CA LYS A 307 -27.04 -2.11 -18.60
C LYS A 307 -26.76 -1.68 -17.16
N LEU A 308 -25.49 -1.76 -16.72
CA LEU A 308 -25.12 -1.29 -15.39
C LEU A 308 -25.16 0.23 -15.29
N HIS A 309 -25.62 0.75 -14.16
CA HIS A 309 -25.33 2.11 -13.73
C HIS A 309 -24.07 2.15 -12.87
N ARG A 310 -23.37 3.28 -12.83
CA ARG A 310 -22.13 3.45 -12.06
C ARG A 310 -22.27 3.05 -10.59
N TYR A 311 -23.42 3.26 -9.97
CA TYR A 311 -23.71 2.84 -8.60
C TYR A 311 -23.97 1.34 -8.42
N HIS A 312 -24.01 0.55 -9.50
CA HIS A 312 -24.08 -0.92 -9.44
C HIS A 312 -22.75 -1.61 -9.67
N LEU A 313 -21.68 -0.85 -9.86
CA LEU A 313 -20.36 -1.38 -10.20
C LEU A 313 -19.88 -2.48 -9.24
N TYR A 314 -20.07 -2.26 -7.94
CA TYR A 314 -19.68 -3.20 -6.87
C TYR A 314 -20.85 -4.06 -6.36
N ALA A 315 -21.92 -4.21 -7.17
CA ALA A 315 -23.02 -5.08 -6.81
C ALA A 315 -22.53 -6.54 -6.70
N PRO A 316 -22.85 -7.25 -5.59
CA PRO A 316 -22.55 -8.68 -5.51
C PRO A 316 -23.43 -9.45 -6.49
N ILE A 317 -22.85 -10.45 -7.15
CA ILE A 317 -23.59 -11.30 -8.10
C ILE A 317 -24.40 -12.41 -7.41
N SER A 318 -24.21 -12.59 -6.11
CA SER A 318 -24.99 -13.52 -5.28
C SER A 318 -25.80 -12.76 -4.24
N ASN A 319 -27.10 -13.04 -4.18
CA ASN A 319 -28.00 -12.47 -3.18
C ASN A 319 -27.89 -13.15 -1.80
N LYS A 320 -27.10 -14.23 -1.68
CA LYS A 320 -27.01 -15.00 -0.44
C LYS A 320 -25.70 -14.72 0.28
N ALA A 321 -25.73 -13.80 1.22
CA ALA A 321 -24.71 -13.67 2.27
C ALA A 321 -24.63 -14.92 3.20
N SER A 322 -25.56 -15.88 3.05
CA SER A 322 -25.73 -17.01 3.97
C SER A 322 -25.06 -18.31 3.54
N ASP A 323 -24.54 -18.43 2.31
CA ASP A 323 -23.96 -19.69 1.82
C ASP A 323 -22.42 -19.73 1.87
N SER A 324 -21.73 -18.72 2.43
CA SER A 324 -20.29 -18.82 2.65
C SER A 324 -20.01 -19.81 3.78
N LYS A 325 -19.49 -21.00 3.45
CA LYS A 325 -18.94 -21.93 4.44
C LYS A 325 -17.99 -21.15 5.35
N LYS A 326 -18.26 -21.11 6.67
CA LYS A 326 -17.31 -20.58 7.63
C LYS A 326 -16.11 -21.52 7.70
N PHE A 327 -14.93 -20.93 7.56
CA PHE A 327 -13.68 -21.64 7.79
C PHE A 327 -13.36 -21.67 9.29
N THR A 328 -12.97 -22.81 9.82
CA THR A 328 -12.24 -22.82 11.08
C THR A 328 -10.86 -22.19 10.87
N TYR A 329 -10.31 -21.58 11.89
CA TYR A 329 -8.98 -20.97 11.79
C TYR A 329 -7.92 -21.96 11.31
N GLY A 330 -7.89 -23.16 11.95
CA GLY A 330 -6.94 -24.20 11.55
C GLY A 330 -7.10 -24.64 10.10
N LYS A 331 -8.33 -24.72 9.57
CA LYS A 331 -8.55 -25.08 8.16
C LYS A 331 -8.12 -23.96 7.21
N ALA A 332 -8.30 -22.70 7.61
CA ALA A 332 -7.80 -21.57 6.85
C ALA A 332 -6.26 -21.60 6.77
N VAL A 333 -5.59 -21.76 7.93
CA VAL A 333 -4.13 -21.88 8.01
C VAL A 333 -3.62 -23.03 7.14
N GLU A 334 -4.21 -24.22 7.26
CA GLU A 334 -3.82 -25.39 6.45
C GLU A 334 -3.96 -25.09 4.95
N THR A 335 -5.06 -24.47 4.53
CA THR A 335 -5.31 -24.16 3.12
C THR A 335 -4.29 -23.17 2.57
N VAL A 336 -3.93 -22.13 3.35
CA VAL A 336 -2.91 -21.15 2.97
C VAL A 336 -1.53 -21.82 2.89
N LEU A 337 -1.13 -22.58 3.92
CA LEU A 337 0.16 -23.27 3.92
C LEU A 337 0.29 -24.31 2.79
N ASP A 338 -0.78 -24.99 2.45
CA ASP A 338 -0.81 -25.94 1.33
C ASP A 338 -0.61 -25.20 0.00
N SER A 339 -1.29 -24.05 -0.20
CA SER A 339 -1.11 -23.24 -1.42
C SER A 339 0.32 -22.73 -1.58
N PHE A 340 0.95 -22.36 -0.48
CA PHE A 340 2.35 -21.94 -0.45
C PHE A 340 3.32 -23.10 -0.72
N GLY A 341 3.03 -24.29 -0.16
CA GLY A 341 3.83 -25.48 -0.38
C GLY A 341 3.74 -26.02 -1.81
N ASP A 342 2.60 -25.88 -2.46
CA ASP A 342 2.42 -26.21 -3.88
C ASP A 342 3.26 -25.28 -4.76
N PHE A 343 3.44 -24.03 -4.36
CA PHE A 343 4.35 -23.09 -5.03
C PHE A 343 5.80 -23.39 -4.71
N ASP A 344 6.21 -23.38 -3.44
CA ASP A 344 7.58 -23.69 -3.02
C ASP A 344 7.68 -24.10 -1.53
N PRO A 345 8.45 -25.14 -1.17
CA PRO A 345 8.65 -25.55 0.23
C PRO A 345 9.28 -24.48 1.11
N GLN A 346 10.16 -23.63 0.56
CA GLN A 346 10.77 -22.52 1.32
C GLN A 346 9.74 -21.42 1.59
N PHE A 347 8.86 -21.13 0.62
CA PHE A 347 7.77 -20.17 0.79
C PHE A 347 6.84 -20.60 1.92
N ARG A 348 6.44 -21.88 1.96
CA ARG A 348 5.70 -22.47 3.08
C ARG A 348 6.47 -22.39 4.40
N GLY A 349 7.76 -22.75 4.40
CA GLY A 349 8.59 -22.78 5.61
C GLY A 349 8.72 -21.41 6.29
N HIS A 350 8.78 -20.32 5.50
CA HIS A 350 8.75 -18.97 6.04
C HIS A 350 7.41 -18.67 6.73
N ALA A 351 6.28 -19.04 6.14
CA ALA A 351 4.97 -18.87 6.78
C ALA A 351 4.85 -19.68 8.08
N GLU A 352 5.28 -20.94 8.07
CA GLU A 352 5.30 -21.80 9.28
C GLU A 352 6.14 -21.21 10.42
N ARG A 353 7.21 -20.49 10.10
CA ARG A 353 8.06 -19.81 11.10
C ARG A 353 7.32 -18.74 11.89
N VAL A 354 6.37 -18.00 11.27
CA VAL A 354 5.54 -17.02 11.99
C VAL A 354 4.69 -17.69 13.06
N PHE A 355 4.10 -18.85 12.75
CA PHE A 355 3.35 -19.64 13.74
C PHE A 355 4.24 -20.22 14.83
N ALA A 356 5.41 -20.78 14.46
CA ALA A 356 6.35 -21.36 15.41
C ALA A 356 6.88 -20.35 16.43
N LYS A 357 6.96 -19.08 16.04
CA LYS A 357 7.36 -17.95 16.88
C LYS A 357 6.21 -17.33 17.67
N HIS A 358 4.99 -17.78 17.48
CA HIS A 358 3.80 -17.16 18.05
C HIS A 358 3.66 -15.65 17.68
N HIS A 359 4.11 -15.24 16.48
CA HIS A 359 4.10 -13.86 16.04
C HIS A 359 2.81 -13.48 15.30
N ILE A 360 1.67 -14.15 15.62
CA ILE A 360 0.38 -13.84 15.02
C ILE A 360 -0.67 -13.55 16.10
N ASP A 361 -1.36 -12.40 15.96
CA ASP A 361 -2.54 -12.03 16.75
C ASP A 361 -3.77 -12.09 15.84
N SER A 362 -4.54 -13.18 15.95
CA SER A 362 -5.69 -13.47 15.06
C SER A 362 -7.05 -13.40 15.77
N GLU A 363 -7.08 -13.24 17.09
CA GLU A 363 -8.30 -13.18 17.91
C GLU A 363 -9.05 -11.85 17.69
N ILE A 364 -10.38 -11.90 17.50
CA ILE A 364 -11.23 -10.70 17.56
C ILE A 364 -11.56 -10.41 19.01
N ARG A 365 -11.24 -9.19 19.48
CA ARG A 365 -11.54 -8.75 20.84
C ARG A 365 -11.76 -7.23 20.91
N LYS A 366 -12.40 -6.79 22.01
CA LYS A 366 -12.60 -5.37 22.31
C LYS A 366 -11.25 -4.66 22.41
N ALA A 367 -11.19 -3.43 21.95
CA ALA A 367 -10.02 -2.56 21.96
C ALA A 367 -8.80 -3.03 21.16
N LYS A 368 -8.87 -4.13 20.44
CA LYS A 368 -7.85 -4.48 19.44
C LYS A 368 -8.00 -3.61 18.20
N ARG A 369 -6.89 -3.21 17.58
CA ARG A 369 -6.89 -2.48 16.30
C ARG A 369 -7.63 -3.28 15.23
N GLY A 370 -8.50 -2.61 14.47
CA GLY A 370 -9.20 -3.19 13.32
C GLY A 370 -8.28 -3.34 12.09
N GLY A 371 -8.76 -4.11 11.10
CA GLY A 371 -8.01 -4.41 9.89
C GLY A 371 -7.00 -5.54 10.10
N ALA A 372 -5.98 -5.59 9.24
CA ALA A 372 -4.86 -6.52 9.29
C ALA A 372 -3.58 -5.81 8.87
N PHE A 373 -2.44 -6.31 9.26
CA PHE A 373 -1.12 -5.87 8.80
C PHE A 373 -0.04 -6.89 9.15
N CYS A 374 1.06 -6.85 8.41
CA CYS A 374 2.33 -7.45 8.75
C CYS A 374 3.30 -6.36 9.21
N TYR A 375 3.99 -6.56 10.33
CA TYR A 375 4.96 -5.62 10.88
C TYR A 375 6.33 -6.27 10.99
N SER A 376 7.25 -5.84 10.13
CA SER A 376 8.63 -6.32 10.06
C SER A 376 9.53 -5.31 10.77
N VAL A 377 9.99 -5.66 11.98
CA VAL A 377 10.72 -4.74 12.86
C VAL A 377 12.18 -4.59 12.44
N THR A 378 12.87 -5.70 12.24
CA THR A 378 14.27 -5.76 11.81
C THR A 378 14.51 -7.00 10.95
N PRO A 379 15.58 -7.04 10.14
CA PRO A 379 15.92 -8.21 9.33
C PRO A 379 16.14 -9.49 10.14
N LYS A 380 16.57 -9.36 11.40
CA LYS A 380 16.92 -10.49 12.28
C LYS A 380 15.70 -11.14 12.93
N LEU A 381 14.57 -10.46 12.95
CA LEU A 381 13.35 -10.90 13.63
C LEU A 381 12.32 -11.42 12.63
N THR A 382 11.63 -12.49 13.03
CA THR A 382 10.44 -12.95 12.29
C THR A 382 9.35 -11.87 12.38
N PRO A 383 8.69 -11.48 11.26
CA PRO A 383 7.64 -10.48 11.28
C PRO A 383 6.44 -10.84 12.17
N TYR A 384 5.72 -9.82 12.62
CA TYR A 384 4.49 -9.94 13.41
C TYR A 384 3.28 -9.69 12.53
N VAL A 385 2.23 -10.51 12.67
CA VAL A 385 1.02 -10.42 11.86
C VAL A 385 -0.18 -10.17 12.76
N LEU A 386 -0.96 -9.13 12.46
CA LEU A 386 -2.25 -8.87 13.10
C LEU A 386 -3.38 -9.19 12.11
N LEU A 387 -4.35 -9.96 12.57
CA LEU A 387 -5.57 -10.31 11.85
C LEU A 387 -6.78 -10.16 12.77
N ASN A 388 -7.97 -9.97 12.19
CA ASN A 388 -9.25 -10.09 12.88
C ASN A 388 -10.06 -11.18 12.18
N PHE A 389 -9.90 -12.44 12.61
CA PHE A 389 -10.43 -13.62 11.91
C PHE A 389 -11.81 -14.03 12.42
N ASP A 390 -12.87 -13.90 11.59
CA ASP A 390 -14.26 -14.35 11.85
C ASP A 390 -14.65 -15.60 11.04
N GLY A 391 -13.76 -16.07 10.16
CA GLY A 391 -13.95 -17.32 9.40
C GLY A 391 -14.64 -17.16 8.04
N ILE A 392 -14.77 -15.95 7.52
CA ILE A 392 -15.25 -15.72 6.15
C ILE A 392 -14.12 -15.91 5.12
N SER A 393 -14.43 -16.18 3.86
CA SER A 393 -13.43 -16.38 2.80
C SER A 393 -12.44 -15.21 2.69
N ARG A 394 -12.92 -13.99 2.91
CA ARG A 394 -12.05 -12.79 2.91
C ARG A 394 -10.96 -12.85 3.97
N ASP A 395 -11.25 -13.40 5.15
CA ASP A 395 -10.25 -13.51 6.22
C ASP A 395 -9.14 -14.49 5.85
N VAL A 396 -9.47 -15.54 5.07
CA VAL A 396 -8.49 -16.49 4.55
C VAL A 396 -7.59 -15.81 3.51
N SER A 397 -8.15 -14.97 2.62
CA SER A 397 -7.37 -14.16 1.67
C SER A 397 -6.48 -13.15 2.40
N THR A 398 -7.01 -12.48 3.43
CA THR A 398 -6.24 -11.55 4.27
C THR A 398 -5.09 -12.28 4.98
N LEU A 399 -5.31 -13.50 5.50
CA LEU A 399 -4.25 -14.32 6.09
C LEU A 399 -3.13 -14.58 5.06
N ALA A 400 -3.46 -14.98 3.84
CA ALA A 400 -2.46 -15.21 2.79
C ALA A 400 -1.72 -13.91 2.42
N HIS A 401 -2.42 -12.80 2.33
CA HIS A 401 -1.85 -11.48 2.04
C HIS A 401 -0.79 -11.07 3.06
N GLU A 402 -1.15 -11.07 4.35
CA GLU A 402 -0.22 -10.65 5.42
C GLU A 402 0.97 -11.62 5.55
N PHE A 403 0.74 -12.91 5.28
CA PHE A 403 1.83 -13.88 5.22
C PHE A 403 2.73 -13.67 3.99
N GLY A 404 2.20 -13.18 2.88
CA GLY A 404 3.00 -12.76 1.74
C GLY A 404 4.01 -11.65 2.12
N HIS A 405 3.56 -10.64 2.86
CA HIS A 405 4.46 -9.60 3.40
C HIS A 405 5.50 -10.19 4.37
N ALA A 406 5.09 -11.10 5.25
CA ALA A 406 6.02 -11.75 6.18
C ALA A 406 7.10 -12.55 5.44
N ILE A 407 6.71 -13.31 4.41
CA ILE A 407 7.64 -14.07 3.56
C ILE A 407 8.59 -13.14 2.82
N HIS A 408 8.09 -12.03 2.23
CA HIS A 408 8.90 -11.02 1.56
C HIS A 408 10.01 -10.51 2.48
N SER A 409 9.64 -10.09 3.68
CA SER A 409 10.60 -9.60 4.68
C SER A 409 11.61 -10.68 5.09
N MET A 410 11.18 -11.93 5.28
CA MET A 410 12.09 -13.01 5.64
C MET A 410 13.04 -13.41 4.51
N LEU A 411 12.63 -13.27 3.25
CA LEU A 411 13.53 -13.44 2.10
C LEU A 411 14.56 -12.31 2.00
N ALA A 412 14.19 -11.10 2.41
CA ALA A 412 15.10 -9.95 2.47
C ALA A 412 15.94 -9.87 3.76
N SER A 413 15.93 -10.90 4.62
CA SER A 413 16.58 -10.88 5.93
C SER A 413 18.12 -10.74 5.91
N ASP A 414 18.75 -10.99 4.77
CA ASP A 414 20.19 -10.75 4.58
C ASP A 414 20.54 -9.30 4.26
N MET A 415 19.51 -8.46 4.02
CA MET A 415 19.70 -7.04 3.74
C MET A 415 19.93 -6.25 5.04
N PRO A 416 20.80 -5.23 5.01
CA PRO A 416 20.91 -4.24 6.07
C PRO A 416 19.58 -3.55 6.37
N LEU A 417 19.36 -3.09 7.59
CA LEU A 417 18.10 -2.47 8.02
C LEU A 417 17.69 -1.27 7.15
N MET A 418 18.67 -0.44 6.74
CA MET A 418 18.42 0.74 5.90
C MET A 418 17.77 0.41 4.54
N VAL A 419 17.94 -0.80 4.05
CA VAL A 419 17.45 -1.28 2.76
C VAL A 419 16.66 -2.59 2.87
N PHE A 420 16.25 -2.94 4.07
CA PHE A 420 15.48 -4.14 4.35
C PHE A 420 14.10 -4.13 3.70
N HIS A 421 13.41 -3.00 3.77
CA HIS A 421 12.09 -2.87 3.21
C HIS A 421 12.16 -2.58 1.71
N ALA A 422 11.38 -3.32 0.95
CA ALA A 422 11.21 -3.05 -0.47
C ALA A 422 10.57 -1.66 -0.71
N PRO A 423 10.93 -0.95 -1.79
CA PRO A 423 10.28 0.30 -2.15
C PRO A 423 8.79 0.06 -2.46
N LEU A 424 7.98 1.12 -2.27
CA LEU A 424 6.52 1.05 -2.38
C LEU A 424 6.00 0.30 -3.62
N PRO A 425 6.54 0.49 -4.84
CA PRO A 425 6.10 -0.23 -6.03
C PRO A 425 6.24 -1.75 -5.95
N LEU A 426 7.19 -2.26 -5.15
CA LEU A 426 7.47 -3.68 -4.96
C LEU A 426 6.89 -4.26 -3.66
N ALA A 427 6.35 -3.41 -2.79
CA ALA A 427 5.92 -3.83 -1.46
C ALA A 427 4.83 -4.92 -1.49
N GLU A 428 3.93 -4.85 -2.47
CA GLU A 428 2.81 -5.79 -2.64
C GLU A 428 3.15 -7.04 -3.48
N THR A 429 4.41 -7.18 -3.93
CA THR A 429 4.79 -8.25 -4.85
C THR A 429 4.54 -9.64 -4.29
N ALA A 430 4.81 -9.85 -3.01
CA ALA A 430 4.60 -11.16 -2.38
C ALA A 430 3.18 -11.35 -1.83
N SER A 431 2.56 -10.29 -1.29
CA SER A 431 1.23 -10.35 -0.66
C SER A 431 0.13 -10.67 -1.68
N VAL A 432 0.08 -9.94 -2.78
CA VAL A 432 -0.90 -10.18 -3.86
C VAL A 432 -0.63 -11.52 -4.56
N PHE A 433 0.65 -11.90 -4.75
CA PHE A 433 1.01 -13.20 -5.32
C PHE A 433 0.54 -14.36 -4.43
N ALA A 434 0.68 -14.24 -3.12
CA ALA A 434 0.19 -15.21 -2.14
C ALA A 434 -1.34 -15.37 -2.20
N GLU A 435 -2.08 -14.27 -2.37
CA GLU A 435 -3.53 -14.34 -2.59
C GLU A 435 -3.88 -15.10 -3.89
N MET A 436 -3.12 -14.91 -4.97
CA MET A 436 -3.37 -15.61 -6.24
C MET A 436 -3.14 -17.11 -6.09
N LEU A 437 -2.07 -17.53 -5.40
CA LEU A 437 -1.82 -18.95 -5.09
C LEU A 437 -2.97 -19.56 -4.28
N LEU A 438 -3.43 -18.85 -3.24
CA LEU A 438 -4.55 -19.28 -2.42
C LEU A 438 -5.85 -19.40 -3.24
N ASN A 439 -6.14 -18.41 -4.08
CA ASN A 439 -7.34 -18.40 -4.89
C ASN A 439 -7.40 -19.60 -5.85
N GLU A 440 -6.28 -19.95 -6.48
CA GLU A 440 -6.16 -21.16 -7.30
C GLU A 440 -6.46 -22.42 -6.48
N LYS A 441 -5.82 -22.54 -5.30
CA LYS A 441 -6.03 -23.67 -4.40
C LYS A 441 -7.47 -23.82 -3.92
N MET A 442 -8.10 -22.71 -3.58
CA MET A 442 -9.51 -22.72 -3.17
C MET A 442 -10.44 -23.13 -4.31
N ALA A 443 -10.16 -22.65 -5.53
CA ALA A 443 -10.98 -22.95 -6.71
C ALA A 443 -11.04 -24.45 -7.06
N GLU A 444 -10.01 -25.25 -6.73
CA GLU A 444 -9.99 -26.70 -6.97
C GLU A 444 -11.19 -27.43 -6.34
N LYS A 445 -11.65 -26.96 -5.16
CA LYS A 445 -12.70 -27.60 -4.36
C LYS A 445 -14.06 -26.93 -4.47
N MET A 446 -14.18 -25.88 -5.30
CA MET A 446 -15.40 -25.10 -5.48
C MET A 446 -16.28 -25.64 -6.59
N SER A 447 -17.61 -25.57 -6.40
CA SER A 447 -18.59 -25.80 -7.47
C SER A 447 -18.44 -24.72 -8.56
N LYS A 448 -18.96 -24.99 -9.77
CA LYS A 448 -18.99 -24.01 -10.87
C LYS A 448 -19.60 -22.67 -10.45
N LYS A 449 -20.68 -22.70 -9.65
CA LYS A 449 -21.35 -21.50 -9.14
C LYS A 449 -20.45 -20.71 -8.19
N GLU A 450 -19.79 -21.37 -7.23
CA GLU A 450 -18.88 -20.72 -6.29
C GLU A 450 -17.67 -20.12 -7.00
N ARG A 451 -17.08 -20.85 -7.95
CA ARG A 451 -15.97 -20.34 -8.80
C ARG A 451 -16.38 -19.10 -9.59
N ARG A 452 -17.61 -19.09 -10.14
CA ARG A 452 -18.13 -17.93 -10.88
C ARG A 452 -18.26 -16.68 -9.99
N ILE A 453 -18.72 -16.87 -8.75
CA ILE A 453 -18.82 -15.79 -7.76
C ILE A 453 -17.42 -15.27 -7.41
N LEU A 454 -16.50 -16.17 -7.08
CA LEU A 454 -15.12 -15.83 -6.73
C LEU A 454 -14.42 -15.03 -7.85
N LEU A 455 -14.51 -15.52 -9.10
CA LEU A 455 -13.92 -14.81 -10.26
C LEU A 455 -14.48 -13.40 -10.44
N ALA A 456 -15.80 -13.23 -10.31
CA ALA A 456 -16.41 -11.91 -10.44
C ALA A 456 -15.95 -10.94 -9.32
N GLU A 457 -15.84 -11.41 -8.08
CA GLU A 457 -15.30 -10.63 -6.96
C GLU A 457 -13.83 -10.24 -7.18
N GLN A 458 -13.02 -11.16 -7.71
CA GLN A 458 -11.63 -10.90 -8.06
C GLN A 458 -11.52 -9.84 -9.16
N ILE A 459 -12.30 -9.96 -10.24
CA ILE A 459 -12.29 -8.98 -11.34
C ILE A 459 -12.79 -7.60 -10.87
N ASP A 460 -13.80 -7.55 -9.99
CA ASP A 460 -14.24 -6.30 -9.34
C ASP A 460 -13.10 -5.63 -8.56
N ASN A 461 -12.33 -6.42 -7.81
CA ASN A 461 -11.19 -5.92 -7.05
C ASN A 461 -10.05 -5.46 -7.98
N LEU A 462 -9.73 -6.22 -9.03
CA LEU A 462 -8.72 -5.81 -10.02
C LEU A 462 -9.10 -4.52 -10.73
N TYR A 463 -10.38 -4.35 -11.09
CA TYR A 463 -10.85 -3.06 -11.60
C TYR A 463 -10.61 -1.93 -10.59
N ALA A 464 -10.97 -2.13 -9.33
CA ALA A 464 -10.85 -1.13 -8.27
C ALA A 464 -9.41 -0.75 -7.95
N THR A 465 -8.47 -1.69 -8.07
CA THR A 465 -7.05 -1.52 -7.70
C THR A 465 -6.14 -1.20 -8.90
N ILE A 466 -6.56 -1.48 -10.14
CA ILE A 466 -5.77 -1.20 -11.33
C ILE A 466 -6.36 -0.01 -12.09
N ILE A 467 -7.48 -0.22 -12.77
CA ILE A 467 -8.01 0.80 -13.70
C ILE A 467 -8.50 2.04 -12.96
N ARG A 468 -9.29 1.88 -11.91
CA ARG A 468 -9.78 3.03 -11.15
C ARG A 468 -8.65 3.88 -10.58
N GLN A 469 -7.60 3.27 -10.08
CA GLN A 469 -6.45 3.97 -9.50
C GLN A 469 -5.58 4.64 -10.57
N ALA A 470 -5.34 3.99 -11.69
CA ALA A 470 -4.66 4.60 -12.83
C ALA A 470 -5.42 5.83 -13.35
N TYR A 471 -6.77 5.74 -13.46
CA TYR A 471 -7.61 6.85 -13.87
C TYR A 471 -7.69 7.96 -12.82
N PHE A 472 -7.52 7.67 -11.55
CA PHE A 472 -7.32 8.71 -10.53
C PHE A 472 -6.02 9.48 -10.77
N THR A 473 -4.92 8.79 -11.06
CA THR A 473 -3.64 9.46 -11.41
C THR A 473 -3.76 10.28 -12.70
N LEU A 474 -4.42 9.75 -13.72
CA LEU A 474 -4.68 10.49 -14.98
C LEU A 474 -5.54 11.75 -14.74
N PHE A 475 -6.53 11.66 -13.84
CA PHE A 475 -7.27 12.83 -13.40
C PHE A 475 -6.39 13.85 -12.70
N GLU A 476 -5.54 13.42 -11.75
CA GLU A 476 -4.59 14.31 -11.06
C GLU A 476 -3.66 15.03 -12.03
N ILE A 477 -3.08 14.31 -13.02
CA ILE A 477 -2.26 14.92 -14.07
C ILE A 477 -3.01 16.06 -14.77
N ASN A 478 -4.24 15.80 -15.20
CA ASN A 478 -5.06 16.78 -15.90
C ASN A 478 -5.51 17.93 -15.00
N ALA A 479 -5.88 17.65 -13.73
CA ALA A 479 -6.30 18.65 -12.76
C ALA A 479 -5.12 19.58 -12.37
N HIS A 480 -3.93 19.00 -12.09
CA HIS A 480 -2.74 19.78 -11.80
C HIS A 480 -2.34 20.70 -12.95
N LYS A 481 -2.43 20.20 -14.19
CA LYS A 481 -2.19 21.02 -15.39
C LYS A 481 -3.22 22.13 -15.51
N ALA A 482 -4.52 21.81 -15.39
CA ALA A 482 -5.60 22.78 -15.56
C ALA A 482 -5.56 23.88 -14.48
N ILE A 483 -5.33 23.54 -13.22
CA ILE A 483 -5.26 24.49 -12.12
C ILE A 483 -3.92 25.24 -12.15
N GLY A 484 -2.79 24.53 -12.26
CA GLY A 484 -1.46 25.11 -12.15
C GLY A 484 -1.09 26.04 -13.32
N GLU A 485 -1.55 25.73 -14.54
CA GLU A 485 -1.24 26.52 -15.74
C GLU A 485 -2.37 27.47 -16.12
N ASN A 486 -3.65 27.09 -15.90
CA ASN A 486 -4.80 27.81 -16.47
C ASN A 486 -5.78 28.35 -15.41
N ASN A 487 -5.46 28.24 -14.12
CA ASN A 487 -6.32 28.68 -13.01
C ASN A 487 -7.77 28.12 -13.13
N ALA A 488 -7.90 26.84 -13.47
CA ALA A 488 -9.18 26.21 -13.71
C ALA A 488 -10.12 26.32 -12.49
N THR A 489 -11.39 26.62 -12.73
CA THR A 489 -12.42 26.66 -11.69
C THR A 489 -12.77 25.25 -11.20
N ILE A 490 -13.41 25.15 -10.03
CA ILE A 490 -13.86 23.87 -9.44
C ILE A 490 -14.80 23.13 -10.40
N ASP A 491 -15.71 23.86 -11.09
CA ASP A 491 -16.60 23.27 -12.11
C ASP A 491 -15.82 22.76 -13.33
N ALA A 492 -14.73 23.41 -13.72
CA ALA A 492 -13.85 22.91 -14.78
C ALA A 492 -13.15 21.61 -14.36
N VAL A 493 -12.68 21.53 -13.13
CA VAL A 493 -12.09 20.31 -12.56
C VAL A 493 -13.12 19.17 -12.51
N SER A 494 -14.37 19.45 -12.13
CA SER A 494 -15.45 18.44 -12.13
C SER A 494 -15.77 17.94 -13.55
N ARG A 495 -15.72 18.82 -14.56
CA ARG A 495 -15.83 18.39 -15.97
C ARG A 495 -14.70 17.49 -16.40
N ILE A 496 -13.44 17.82 -16.03
CA ILE A 496 -12.26 16.97 -16.28
C ILE A 496 -12.47 15.59 -15.66
N TYR A 497 -13.01 15.53 -14.43
CA TYR A 497 -13.31 14.26 -13.79
C TYR A 497 -14.42 13.47 -14.49
N MET A 498 -15.49 14.13 -14.92
CA MET A 498 -16.54 13.48 -15.69
C MET A 498 -16.02 12.93 -17.02
N ASP A 499 -15.16 13.67 -17.73
CA ASP A 499 -14.57 13.20 -18.99
C ASP A 499 -13.61 12.02 -18.75
N ASN A 500 -12.86 12.02 -17.66
CA ASN A 500 -12.08 10.89 -17.20
C ASN A 500 -12.94 9.65 -16.94
N LEU A 501 -14.12 9.80 -16.30
CA LEU A 501 -15.07 8.69 -16.12
C LEU A 501 -15.66 8.19 -17.45
N LYS A 502 -15.96 9.09 -18.39
CA LYS A 502 -16.45 8.70 -19.72
C LYS A 502 -15.42 7.91 -20.50
N GLU A 503 -14.14 8.32 -20.46
CA GLU A 503 -13.05 7.56 -21.04
C GLU A 503 -12.93 6.17 -20.38
N GLN A 504 -12.95 6.13 -19.05
CA GLN A 504 -12.81 4.89 -18.28
C GLN A 504 -13.90 3.86 -18.57
N PHE A 505 -15.14 4.28 -18.74
CA PHE A 505 -16.27 3.36 -18.89
C PHE A 505 -16.80 3.24 -20.32
N GLY A 506 -16.43 4.14 -21.22
CA GLY A 506 -16.98 4.18 -22.57
C GLY A 506 -18.51 4.11 -22.56
N THR A 507 -19.05 3.19 -23.36
CA THR A 507 -20.50 2.94 -23.42
C THR A 507 -20.96 1.77 -22.52
N SER A 508 -20.08 1.12 -21.77
CA SER A 508 -20.41 -0.09 -21.00
C SER A 508 -21.28 0.18 -19.77
N ILE A 509 -21.18 1.36 -19.20
CA ILE A 509 -21.89 1.77 -17.97
C ILE A 509 -22.64 3.09 -18.19
N ILE A 510 -23.79 3.25 -17.52
CA ILE A 510 -24.52 4.52 -17.46
C ILE A 510 -23.95 5.32 -16.26
N ILE A 511 -23.42 6.51 -16.55
CA ILE A 511 -22.88 7.42 -15.53
C ILE A 511 -23.90 8.51 -15.26
N SER A 512 -24.38 8.60 -14.00
CA SER A 512 -25.25 9.71 -13.58
C SER A 512 -24.43 11.00 -13.48
N PRO A 513 -25.00 12.17 -13.81
CA PRO A 513 -24.32 13.47 -13.69
C PRO A 513 -23.76 13.75 -12.28
N ASP A 514 -24.38 13.19 -11.24
CA ASP A 514 -23.91 13.37 -9.86
C ASP A 514 -22.45 12.93 -9.65
N PHE A 515 -21.97 11.97 -10.45
CA PHE A 515 -20.60 11.46 -10.37
C PHE A 515 -19.51 12.45 -10.78
N GLU A 516 -19.86 13.58 -11.38
CA GLU A 516 -18.91 14.68 -11.65
C GLU A 516 -18.25 15.21 -10.36
N TRP A 517 -18.88 14.97 -9.19
CA TRP A 517 -18.43 15.38 -7.87
C TRP A 517 -17.76 14.24 -7.07
N GLU A 518 -17.58 13.05 -7.67
CA GLU A 518 -16.96 11.91 -6.97
C GLU A 518 -15.52 12.22 -6.53
N TRP A 519 -14.77 12.99 -7.29
CA TRP A 519 -13.38 13.35 -6.94
C TRP A 519 -13.25 14.06 -5.60
N VAL A 520 -14.24 14.84 -5.20
CA VAL A 520 -14.21 15.65 -3.96
C VAL A 520 -14.14 14.78 -2.71
N TYR A 521 -14.64 13.53 -2.77
CA TYR A 521 -14.62 12.63 -1.62
C TYR A 521 -13.41 11.68 -1.59
N ILE A 522 -12.53 11.73 -2.59
CA ILE A 522 -11.36 10.87 -2.66
C ILE A 522 -10.22 11.44 -1.82
N PRO A 523 -9.91 10.88 -0.63
CA PRO A 523 -8.96 11.50 0.29
C PRO A 523 -7.53 11.50 -0.25
N HIS A 524 -7.15 10.56 -1.13
CA HIS A 524 -5.82 10.50 -1.72
C HIS A 524 -5.39 11.80 -2.39
N PHE A 525 -6.31 12.47 -3.08
CA PHE A 525 -6.01 13.72 -3.77
C PHE A 525 -5.61 14.87 -2.83
N TYR A 526 -6.08 14.83 -1.58
CA TYR A 526 -5.80 15.84 -0.56
C TYR A 526 -4.58 15.49 0.31
N HIS A 527 -4.36 14.21 0.55
CA HIS A 527 -3.31 13.74 1.48
C HIS A 527 -2.00 13.44 0.78
N THR A 528 -2.05 12.84 -0.41
CA THR A 528 -0.87 12.23 -1.02
C THR A 528 -0.97 12.28 -2.55
N PRO A 529 -0.72 13.44 -3.17
CA PRO A 529 -0.81 13.59 -4.62
C PRO A 529 -0.01 12.53 -5.38
N PHE A 530 -0.60 12.04 -6.47
CA PHE A 530 -0.03 11.01 -7.35
C PHE A 530 0.32 9.68 -6.69
N TYR A 531 -0.24 9.38 -5.52
CA TYR A 531 0.01 8.09 -4.85
C TYR A 531 -0.64 6.91 -5.57
N THR A 532 -1.79 7.15 -6.21
CA THR A 532 -2.73 6.09 -6.61
C THR A 532 -2.18 5.16 -7.69
N TYR A 533 -1.25 5.58 -8.55
CA TYR A 533 -0.65 4.68 -9.53
C TYR A 533 0.13 3.52 -8.89
N ALA A 534 0.61 3.68 -7.66
CA ALA A 534 1.32 2.62 -6.97
C ALA A 534 0.47 1.36 -6.76
N TYR A 535 -0.86 1.52 -6.60
CA TYR A 535 -1.78 0.39 -6.57
C TYR A 535 -1.86 -0.33 -7.92
N SER A 536 -1.98 0.44 -9.01
CA SER A 536 -1.98 -0.13 -10.38
C SER A 536 -0.67 -0.82 -10.68
N PHE A 537 0.45 -0.20 -10.29
CA PHE A 537 1.80 -0.74 -10.47
C PHE A 537 1.94 -2.10 -9.77
N GLY A 538 1.71 -2.14 -8.45
CA GLY A 538 1.87 -3.35 -7.67
C GLY A 538 0.98 -4.51 -8.15
N ASN A 539 -0.30 -4.22 -8.43
CA ASN A 539 -1.22 -5.26 -8.92
C ASN A 539 -0.87 -5.77 -10.31
N LEU A 540 -0.59 -4.89 -11.29
CA LEU A 540 -0.21 -5.32 -12.64
C LEU A 540 1.15 -6.02 -12.67
N LEU A 541 2.12 -5.56 -11.87
CA LEU A 541 3.40 -6.25 -11.70
C LEU A 541 3.15 -7.70 -11.29
N VAL A 542 2.34 -7.92 -10.27
CA VAL A 542 2.05 -9.27 -9.76
C VAL A 542 1.30 -10.11 -10.78
N LEU A 543 0.29 -9.56 -11.46
CA LEU A 543 -0.44 -10.29 -12.51
C LEU A 543 0.48 -10.72 -13.65
N SER A 544 1.39 -9.83 -14.08
CA SER A 544 2.39 -10.14 -15.12
C SER A 544 3.37 -11.22 -14.65
N LEU A 545 3.87 -11.12 -13.42
CA LEU A 545 4.72 -12.14 -12.81
C LEU A 545 4.01 -13.48 -12.67
N TYR A 546 2.74 -13.47 -12.27
CA TYR A 546 1.95 -14.69 -12.15
C TYR A 546 1.68 -15.34 -13.51
N LYS A 547 1.42 -14.53 -14.55
CA LYS A 547 1.33 -15.02 -15.93
C LYS A 547 2.62 -15.69 -16.37
N GLN A 548 3.78 -15.07 -16.07
CA GLN A 548 5.09 -15.68 -16.36
C GLN A 548 5.29 -16.99 -15.59
N TYR A 549 4.93 -17.03 -14.31
CA TYR A 549 4.95 -18.27 -13.53
C TYR A 549 4.16 -19.40 -14.19
N LYS A 550 2.97 -19.10 -14.70
CA LYS A 550 2.12 -20.10 -15.39
C LYS A 550 2.72 -20.55 -16.72
N LEU A 551 3.47 -19.70 -17.41
CA LEU A 551 4.11 -20.00 -18.70
C LEU A 551 5.44 -20.73 -18.55
N GLU A 552 6.30 -20.27 -17.64
CA GLU A 552 7.67 -20.80 -17.47
C GLU A 552 7.73 -22.03 -16.56
N GLY A 553 6.74 -22.18 -15.70
CA GLY A 553 6.71 -23.21 -14.66
C GLY A 553 7.61 -22.90 -13.46
N ARG A 554 7.41 -23.67 -12.39
CA ARG A 554 7.99 -23.45 -11.08
C ARG A 554 9.52 -23.40 -11.09
N SER A 555 10.18 -24.35 -11.74
CA SER A 555 11.65 -24.51 -11.70
C SER A 555 12.41 -23.31 -12.29
N SER A 556 11.84 -22.66 -13.33
CA SER A 556 12.41 -21.48 -13.96
C SER A 556 12.06 -20.19 -13.18
N PHE A 557 10.81 -20.08 -12.74
CA PHE A 557 10.28 -18.85 -12.17
C PHE A 557 10.72 -18.59 -10.72
N VAL A 558 10.66 -19.60 -9.83
CA VAL A 558 10.90 -19.43 -8.40
C VAL A 558 12.26 -18.79 -8.08
N PRO A 559 13.40 -19.20 -8.71
CA PRO A 559 14.69 -18.56 -8.44
C PRO A 559 14.71 -17.06 -8.79
N LYS A 560 14.09 -16.68 -9.91
CA LYS A 560 13.97 -15.27 -10.34
C LYS A 560 13.12 -14.47 -9.35
N TYR A 561 11.99 -15.04 -8.95
CA TYR A 561 11.07 -14.42 -8.01
C TYR A 561 11.68 -14.22 -6.62
N PHE A 562 12.39 -15.21 -6.11
CA PHE A 562 13.11 -15.09 -4.83
C PHE A 562 14.23 -14.05 -4.90
N LYS A 563 14.94 -13.95 -6.03
CA LYS A 563 15.94 -12.89 -6.23
C LYS A 563 15.31 -11.49 -6.11
N ILE A 564 14.10 -11.29 -6.68
CA ILE A 564 13.38 -10.02 -6.57
C ILE A 564 13.00 -9.74 -5.11
N LEU A 565 12.42 -10.72 -4.41
CA LEU A 565 11.96 -10.53 -3.04
C LEU A 565 13.13 -10.36 -2.04
N SER A 566 14.28 -10.99 -2.30
CA SER A 566 15.45 -10.93 -1.41
C SER A 566 16.20 -9.60 -1.49
N ALA A 567 15.92 -8.77 -2.47
CA ALA A 567 16.69 -7.54 -2.68
C ALA A 567 16.28 -6.40 -1.72
N GLY A 568 15.11 -6.46 -1.08
CA GLY A 568 14.60 -5.35 -0.29
C GLY A 568 14.61 -4.04 -1.07
N GLY A 569 15.16 -2.97 -0.49
CA GLY A 569 15.38 -1.66 -1.11
C GLY A 569 16.81 -1.42 -1.59
N SER A 570 17.63 -2.47 -1.74
CA SER A 570 19.05 -2.34 -2.12
C SER A 570 19.28 -2.04 -3.61
N ARG A 571 18.22 -2.03 -4.41
CA ARG A 571 18.27 -1.81 -5.86
C ARG A 571 17.13 -0.93 -6.32
N LYS A 572 17.37 -0.20 -7.39
CA LYS A 572 16.30 0.47 -8.13
C LYS A 572 15.34 -0.58 -8.72
N PRO A 573 14.00 -0.38 -8.63
CA PRO A 573 13.03 -1.37 -9.10
C PRO A 573 13.25 -1.82 -10.55
N GLU A 574 13.51 -0.87 -11.47
CA GLU A 574 13.76 -1.18 -12.88
C GLU A 574 14.99 -2.07 -13.07
N GLU A 575 16.09 -1.75 -12.40
CA GLU A 575 17.35 -2.52 -12.50
C GLU A 575 17.17 -3.93 -11.92
N LEU A 576 16.52 -4.04 -10.75
CA LEU A 576 16.24 -5.32 -10.09
C LEU A 576 15.42 -6.25 -10.98
N LEU A 577 14.36 -5.71 -11.57
CA LEU A 577 13.46 -6.48 -12.44
C LEU A 577 14.15 -6.80 -13.78
N MET A 578 14.94 -5.89 -14.33
CA MET A 578 15.73 -6.14 -15.54
C MET A 578 16.75 -7.26 -15.34
N GLU A 579 17.40 -7.35 -14.18
CA GLU A 579 18.30 -8.46 -13.84
C GLU A 579 17.59 -9.83 -13.75
N ALA A 580 16.27 -9.81 -13.53
CA ALA A 580 15.40 -10.99 -13.59
C ALA A 580 14.84 -11.26 -15.00
N GLY A 581 15.23 -10.45 -15.98
CA GLY A 581 14.76 -10.53 -17.38
C GLY A 581 13.40 -9.82 -17.60
N ILE A 582 13.03 -8.89 -16.73
CA ILE A 582 11.74 -8.20 -16.73
C ILE A 582 11.95 -6.71 -17.00
N ASP A 583 11.49 -6.23 -18.15
CA ASP A 583 11.58 -4.83 -18.54
C ASP A 583 10.25 -4.09 -18.32
N ILE A 584 10.14 -3.43 -17.16
CA ILE A 584 8.93 -2.69 -16.78
C ILE A 584 8.81 -1.31 -17.44
N SER A 585 9.82 -0.87 -18.19
CA SER A 585 9.73 0.36 -18.99
C SER A 585 8.90 0.18 -20.26
N ARG A 586 8.59 -1.08 -20.62
CA ARG A 586 7.84 -1.44 -21.82
C ARG A 586 6.38 -1.76 -21.53
N GLN A 587 5.49 -1.30 -22.40
CA GLN A 587 4.07 -1.59 -22.31
C GLN A 587 3.75 -3.09 -22.43
N GLU A 588 4.55 -3.85 -23.19
CA GLU A 588 4.37 -5.28 -23.42
C GLU A 588 4.46 -6.09 -22.12
N PHE A 589 5.26 -5.65 -21.16
CA PHE A 589 5.29 -6.28 -19.83
C PHE A 589 3.95 -6.11 -19.11
N TRP A 590 3.43 -4.89 -19.07
CA TRP A 590 2.15 -4.59 -18.41
C TRP A 590 0.98 -5.23 -19.14
N GLN A 591 1.08 -5.44 -20.45
CA GLN A 591 0.08 -6.15 -21.26
C GLN A 591 -0.16 -7.57 -20.74
N GLN A 592 0.90 -8.29 -20.31
CA GLN A 592 0.75 -9.65 -19.76
C GLN A 592 -0.22 -9.70 -18.57
N GLY A 593 -0.21 -8.69 -17.71
CA GLY A 593 -1.18 -8.59 -16.61
C GLY A 593 -2.61 -8.43 -17.11
N PHE A 594 -2.83 -7.63 -18.15
CA PHE A 594 -4.15 -7.48 -18.78
C PHE A 594 -4.59 -8.73 -19.54
N ASP A 595 -3.67 -9.44 -20.18
CA ASP A 595 -3.96 -10.73 -20.82
C ASP A 595 -4.47 -11.74 -19.78
N TYR A 596 -3.88 -11.75 -18.58
CA TYR A 596 -4.36 -12.59 -17.49
C TYR A 596 -5.77 -12.20 -17.01
N VAL A 597 -6.05 -10.89 -16.89
CA VAL A 597 -7.42 -10.41 -16.59
C VAL A 597 -8.40 -10.84 -17.66
N GLN A 598 -8.03 -10.77 -18.92
CA GLN A 598 -8.86 -11.22 -20.04
C GLN A 598 -9.17 -12.73 -19.97
N GLU A 599 -8.18 -13.55 -19.61
CA GLU A 599 -8.37 -14.99 -19.37
C GLU A 599 -9.37 -15.25 -18.23
N MET A 600 -9.27 -14.49 -17.12
CA MET A 600 -10.24 -14.59 -16.02
C MET A 600 -11.66 -14.27 -16.48
N ILE A 601 -11.84 -13.24 -17.30
CA ILE A 601 -13.16 -12.87 -17.86
C ILE A 601 -13.69 -13.96 -18.79
N GLN A 602 -12.84 -14.57 -19.61
CA GLN A 602 -13.21 -15.70 -20.46
C GLN A 602 -13.65 -16.93 -19.63
N GLN A 603 -12.90 -17.24 -18.57
CA GLN A 603 -13.27 -18.30 -17.61
C GLN A 603 -14.63 -18.00 -16.94
N LEU A 604 -14.85 -16.74 -16.54
CA LEU A 604 -16.13 -16.30 -15.96
C LEU A 604 -17.29 -16.55 -16.93
N LYS A 605 -17.12 -16.19 -18.21
CA LYS A 605 -18.12 -16.41 -19.28
C LYS A 605 -18.37 -17.91 -19.50
N ALA A 606 -17.33 -18.74 -19.49
CA ALA A 606 -17.45 -20.20 -19.66
C ALA A 606 -18.16 -20.92 -18.48
N LEU A 607 -18.20 -20.29 -17.31
CA LEU A 607 -18.94 -20.77 -16.14
C LEU A 607 -20.41 -20.28 -16.11
N ALA A 608 -20.88 -19.60 -17.16
CA ALA A 608 -22.29 -19.23 -17.27
C ALA A 608 -23.19 -20.47 -17.27
N PRO A 609 -24.41 -20.41 -16.65
CA PRO A 609 -25.33 -21.53 -16.59
C PRO A 609 -25.80 -21.95 -17.97
#